data_46e6ad98eec478c9d5ff4b8c44b8b52d
#
_entry.id   46e6ad98eec478c9d5ff4b8c44b8b52d
#
_cell.length_a   1.000
_cell.length_b   1.000
_cell.length_c   1.000
_cell.angle_alpha   90.00
_cell.angle_beta   90.00
_cell.angle_gamma   90.00
#
_symmetry.space_group_name_H-M   'P 1'
#
loop_
_entity.id
_entity.type
_entity.pdbx_description
1 polymer ?
#
loop_
_entity_poly.entity_id
_entity_poly.type
_entity_poly.pdbx_seq_one_letter_code
_entity_poly.pdbx_strand_id
1 'polypeptide(L)'
;MKIAQINTVCGNGSVGRITVDIYHALKKSGHDGKIYYGRRTAPDSVTTEKIGSNLDMGIHVLSTFFTGTHGFNSHAQTKQLIESLKAYDPDLIHMHNIHGFYLDVEELFAYLKTCGKPVVWTLHDCWSFTGHCAYFDYVACDKWKTGCEKCPQFRNSYPYALFKDGSKVNYARKKAAFQGVKGLTIVTPSKWLGDLVKESYLQEYPVKVIPNGIDLDKFVPQKTKKRDKHLILGVANVWDRRKGLEYFKELHGMLDPEKYEIAVVGVNKKQIKELPQGMIGIEHTQNVEELMELYSQASVFANPTLEDNFPTTNLEALACGTPVVTFATGGSVESIDETCGRIVPQKDVKALYKAVTELCENVEQMRGACRERALLYNKYNRFGEYLDLYEESIHHYNNL
;
A
#
# COMPACT_ATOMS: atom_id res chain seq x y z
N MET A 1 -10.21 -18.62 16.82
CA MET A 1 -9.90 -17.22 17.20
C MET A 1 -10.97 -16.29 16.67
N LYS A 2 -11.13 -15.14 17.31
CA LYS A 2 -12.05 -14.07 16.97
C LYS A 2 -11.25 -12.78 16.78
N ILE A 3 -11.16 -12.30 15.54
CA ILE A 3 -10.23 -11.23 15.16
C ILE A 3 -11.00 -9.98 14.75
N ALA A 4 -10.65 -8.82 15.34
CA ALA A 4 -11.15 -7.51 14.94
C ALA A 4 -10.11 -6.84 14.03
N GLN A 5 -10.45 -6.57 12.77
CA GLN A 5 -9.59 -5.79 11.88
C GLN A 5 -10.06 -4.34 11.81
N ILE A 6 -9.14 -3.37 11.83
CA ILE A 6 -9.44 -1.93 11.73
C ILE A 6 -8.68 -1.36 10.52
N ASN A 7 -9.40 -0.79 9.56
CA ASN A 7 -8.77 -0.18 8.37
C ASN A 7 -9.55 1.04 7.87
N THR A 8 -8.90 1.89 7.11
CA THR A 8 -9.54 3.04 6.45
C THR A 8 -10.63 2.61 5.46
N VAL A 9 -10.42 1.55 4.69
CA VAL A 9 -11.33 1.03 3.65
C VAL A 9 -11.45 -0.48 3.72
N CYS A 10 -12.58 -1.02 3.24
CA CYS A 10 -12.81 -2.46 3.13
C CYS A 10 -13.09 -2.83 1.68
N GLY A 11 -12.30 -3.74 1.10
CA GLY A 11 -12.43 -4.21 -0.29
C GLY A 11 -11.99 -3.22 -1.38
N ASN A 12 -11.69 -1.99 -1.04
CA ASN A 12 -11.30 -0.94 -1.98
C ASN A 12 -9.80 -0.65 -1.93
N GLY A 13 -9.16 -0.54 -3.09
CA GLY A 13 -7.72 -0.34 -3.21
C GLY A 13 -6.93 -1.55 -2.70
N SER A 14 -5.60 -1.49 -2.73
CA SER A 14 -4.73 -2.60 -2.34
C SER A 14 -4.92 -3.00 -0.88
N VAL A 15 -4.84 -2.04 0.04
CA VAL A 15 -4.94 -2.32 1.49
C VAL A 15 -6.33 -2.83 1.88
N GLY A 16 -7.41 -2.29 1.26
CA GLY A 16 -8.76 -2.78 1.52
C GLY A 16 -8.98 -4.22 1.01
N ARG A 17 -8.37 -4.59 -0.12
CA ARG A 17 -8.40 -5.98 -0.62
C ARG A 17 -7.63 -6.92 0.30
N ILE A 18 -6.43 -6.54 0.75
CA ILE A 18 -5.64 -7.31 1.71
C ILE A 18 -6.44 -7.58 2.98
N THR A 19 -7.12 -6.58 3.54
CA THR A 19 -7.97 -6.75 4.74
C THR A 19 -9.07 -7.79 4.53
N VAL A 20 -9.72 -7.77 3.35
CA VAL A 20 -10.78 -8.75 2.98
C VAL A 20 -10.18 -10.13 2.74
N ASP A 21 -9.01 -10.24 2.10
CA ASP A 21 -8.37 -11.53 1.84
C ASP A 21 -7.93 -12.21 3.16
N ILE A 22 -7.40 -11.44 4.11
CA ILE A 22 -7.09 -11.95 5.47
C ILE A 22 -8.38 -12.41 6.18
N TYR A 23 -9.49 -11.65 6.06
CA TYR A 23 -10.78 -12.07 6.60
C TYR A 23 -11.25 -13.41 6.01
N HIS A 24 -11.14 -13.58 4.70
CA HIS A 24 -11.50 -14.84 4.06
C HIS A 24 -10.58 -16.00 4.46
N ALA A 25 -9.29 -15.75 4.65
CA ALA A 25 -8.35 -16.74 5.19
C ALA A 25 -8.77 -17.20 6.59
N LEU A 26 -9.13 -16.25 7.48
CA LEU A 26 -9.67 -16.54 8.81
C LEU A 26 -10.93 -17.43 8.76
N LYS A 27 -11.91 -17.03 7.94
CA LYS A 27 -13.17 -17.79 7.80
C LYS A 27 -12.95 -19.19 7.24
N LYS A 28 -12.05 -19.34 6.27
CA LYS A 28 -11.69 -20.65 5.69
C LYS A 28 -11.05 -21.58 6.71
N SER A 29 -10.30 -21.03 7.68
CA SER A 29 -9.67 -21.78 8.77
C SER A 29 -10.58 -21.98 9.99
N GLY A 30 -11.89 -21.70 9.87
CA GLY A 30 -12.88 -21.91 10.93
C GLY A 30 -12.83 -20.85 12.05
N HIS A 31 -12.19 -19.71 11.80
CA HIS A 31 -12.10 -18.60 12.74
C HIS A 31 -13.18 -17.54 12.48
N ASP A 32 -13.41 -16.66 13.45
CA ASP A 32 -14.32 -15.54 13.28
C ASP A 32 -13.58 -14.22 13.07
N GLY A 33 -14.18 -13.31 12.31
CA GLY A 33 -13.60 -12.02 11.97
C GLY A 33 -14.65 -10.94 11.80
N LYS A 34 -14.28 -9.70 12.13
CA LYS A 34 -15.08 -8.49 11.85
C LYS A 34 -14.15 -7.37 11.41
N ILE A 35 -14.53 -6.66 10.33
CA ILE A 35 -13.77 -5.53 9.79
C ILE A 35 -14.47 -4.22 10.15
N TYR A 36 -13.80 -3.36 10.89
CA TYR A 36 -14.18 -1.99 11.16
C TYR A 36 -13.53 -1.06 10.14
N TYR A 37 -14.32 -0.26 9.42
CA TYR A 37 -13.79 0.57 8.35
C TYR A 37 -14.37 1.99 8.34
N GLY A 38 -13.58 2.97 7.90
CA GLY A 38 -13.96 4.38 7.97
C GLY A 38 -14.61 4.93 6.70
N ARG A 39 -14.27 4.43 5.51
CA ARG A 39 -14.56 5.10 4.24
C ARG A 39 -15.05 4.14 3.17
N ARG A 40 -15.82 4.69 2.21
CA ARG A 40 -16.41 3.97 1.07
C ARG A 40 -17.44 2.92 1.52
N THR A 41 -17.74 1.98 0.66
CA THR A 41 -18.64 0.84 0.89
C THR A 41 -17.81 -0.43 1.01
N ALA A 42 -18.23 -1.33 1.86
CA ALA A 42 -17.65 -2.66 2.00
C ALA A 42 -18.39 -3.67 1.09
N PRO A 43 -17.75 -4.79 0.68
CA PRO A 43 -18.43 -5.88 0.01
C PRO A 43 -19.36 -6.62 0.98
N ASP A 44 -20.48 -7.15 0.46
CA ASP A 44 -21.48 -7.89 1.26
C ASP A 44 -20.96 -9.24 1.77
N SER A 45 -19.86 -9.73 1.22
CA SER A 45 -19.26 -11.03 1.56
C SER A 45 -18.52 -11.07 2.90
N VAL A 46 -18.42 -9.93 3.61
CA VAL A 46 -17.66 -9.83 4.86
C VAL A 46 -18.50 -9.20 5.99
N THR A 47 -18.25 -9.65 7.23
CA THR A 47 -18.86 -9.04 8.42
C THR A 47 -18.17 -7.74 8.74
N THR A 48 -18.89 -6.62 8.68
CA THR A 48 -18.28 -5.30 8.82
C THR A 48 -19.08 -4.37 9.72
N GLU A 49 -18.40 -3.32 10.17
CA GLU A 49 -19.02 -2.16 10.81
C GLU A 49 -18.33 -0.88 10.32
N LYS A 50 -19.13 0.10 9.89
CA LYS A 50 -18.60 1.39 9.42
C LYS A 50 -18.43 2.35 10.60
N ILE A 51 -17.25 2.96 10.69
CA ILE A 51 -16.89 3.94 11.70
C ILE A 51 -17.27 5.34 11.17
N GLY A 52 -18.25 5.97 11.82
CA GLY A 52 -18.68 7.32 11.47
C GLY A 52 -19.40 7.43 10.12
N SER A 53 -19.68 8.65 9.74
CA SER A 53 -20.38 9.03 8.50
C SER A 53 -19.46 9.81 7.54
N ASN A 54 -19.96 10.08 6.34
CA ASN A 54 -19.24 10.95 5.39
C ASN A 54 -19.15 12.41 5.88
N LEU A 55 -20.12 12.86 6.71
CA LEU A 55 -20.08 14.18 7.32
C LEU A 55 -18.96 14.27 8.36
N ASP A 56 -18.84 13.26 9.24
CA ASP A 56 -17.77 13.19 10.24
C ASP A 56 -16.39 13.21 9.58
N MET A 57 -16.23 12.45 8.50
CA MET A 57 -15.01 12.47 7.69
C MET A 57 -14.75 13.88 7.10
N GLY A 58 -15.77 14.54 6.57
CA GLY A 58 -15.67 15.91 6.03
C GLY A 58 -15.17 16.90 7.09
N ILE A 59 -15.70 16.83 8.30
CA ILE A 59 -15.28 17.65 9.45
C ILE A 59 -13.83 17.38 9.81
N HIS A 60 -13.41 16.11 9.84
CA HIS A 60 -12.02 15.72 10.13
C HIS A 60 -11.06 16.25 9.04
N VAL A 61 -11.44 16.13 7.76
CA VAL A 61 -10.66 16.68 6.63
C VAL A 61 -10.49 18.19 6.77
N LEU A 62 -11.58 18.93 7.01
CA LEU A 62 -11.54 20.39 7.20
C LEU A 62 -10.67 20.77 8.39
N SER A 63 -10.82 20.10 9.52
CA SER A 63 -9.97 20.34 10.69
C SER A 63 -8.49 20.13 10.35
N THR A 64 -8.14 19.02 9.69
CA THR A 64 -6.76 18.74 9.27
C THR A 64 -6.22 19.81 8.33
N PHE A 65 -7.04 20.23 7.35
CA PHE A 65 -6.66 21.22 6.35
C PHE A 65 -6.28 22.58 6.98
N PHE A 66 -7.04 23.01 8.02
CA PHE A 66 -6.79 24.29 8.68
C PHE A 66 -5.76 24.22 9.80
N THR A 67 -5.75 23.15 10.58
CA THR A 67 -4.90 23.05 11.79
C THR A 67 -3.59 22.30 11.56
N GLY A 68 -3.49 21.52 10.47
CA GLY A 68 -2.37 20.61 10.23
C GLY A 68 -2.34 19.39 11.15
N THR A 69 -3.40 19.17 11.96
CA THR A 69 -3.51 17.99 12.84
C THR A 69 -4.26 16.87 12.13
N HIS A 70 -3.62 15.71 11.98
CA HIS A 70 -4.19 14.56 11.29
C HIS A 70 -4.16 13.31 12.16
N GLY A 71 -5.31 12.65 12.28
CA GLY A 71 -5.46 11.47 13.12
C GLY A 71 -5.87 11.76 14.57
N PHE A 72 -6.23 13.02 14.88
CA PHE A 72 -6.57 13.49 16.23
C PHE A 72 -7.95 14.13 16.31
N ASN A 73 -8.85 13.70 15.44
CA ASN A 73 -10.26 14.11 15.40
C ASN A 73 -11.14 12.86 15.37
N SER A 74 -12.47 13.01 15.22
CA SER A 74 -13.43 11.88 15.24
C SER A 74 -13.52 11.18 16.60
N HIS A 75 -13.45 11.93 17.69
CA HIS A 75 -13.53 11.42 19.06
C HIS A 75 -14.78 10.58 19.32
N ALA A 76 -15.97 11.09 18.95
CA ALA A 76 -17.25 10.38 19.19
C ALA A 76 -17.29 9.03 18.45
N GLN A 77 -16.83 9.02 17.19
CA GLN A 77 -16.79 7.84 16.34
C GLN A 77 -15.78 6.81 16.87
N THR A 78 -14.65 7.27 17.40
CA THR A 78 -13.66 6.39 18.02
C THR A 78 -14.18 5.78 19.31
N LYS A 79 -14.92 6.53 20.13
CA LYS A 79 -15.59 5.97 21.32
C LYS A 79 -16.62 4.91 20.94
N GLN A 80 -17.43 5.14 19.91
CA GLN A 80 -18.37 4.12 19.40
C GLN A 80 -17.66 2.86 18.93
N LEU A 81 -16.54 3.00 18.20
CA LEU A 81 -15.70 1.87 17.82
C LEU A 81 -15.21 1.09 19.04
N ILE A 82 -14.71 1.80 20.07
CA ILE A 82 -14.21 1.17 21.30
C ILE A 82 -15.34 0.38 22.01
N GLU A 83 -16.53 0.92 22.11
CA GLU A 83 -17.66 0.21 22.70
C GLU A 83 -18.08 -1.02 21.86
N SER A 84 -18.02 -0.90 20.52
CA SER A 84 -18.26 -2.04 19.63
C SER A 84 -17.17 -3.12 19.74
N LEU A 85 -15.90 -2.73 19.91
CA LEU A 85 -14.80 -3.66 20.16
C LEU A 85 -14.98 -4.39 21.48
N LYS A 86 -15.37 -3.70 22.55
CA LYS A 86 -15.68 -4.31 23.85
C LYS A 86 -16.83 -5.31 23.74
N ALA A 87 -17.90 -4.95 23.05
CA ALA A 87 -19.06 -5.83 22.85
C ALA A 87 -18.74 -7.03 21.95
N TYR A 88 -17.90 -6.84 20.94
CA TYR A 88 -17.44 -7.91 20.08
C TYR A 88 -16.48 -8.86 20.82
N ASP A 89 -15.69 -8.36 21.77
CA ASP A 89 -14.71 -9.08 22.59
C ASP A 89 -13.78 -9.98 21.74
N PRO A 90 -12.91 -9.40 20.89
CA PRO A 90 -12.00 -10.17 20.06
C PRO A 90 -10.86 -10.79 20.88
N ASP A 91 -10.30 -11.88 20.39
CA ASP A 91 -9.08 -12.49 20.96
C ASP A 91 -7.83 -11.66 20.59
N LEU A 92 -7.87 -10.94 19.46
CA LEU A 92 -6.79 -10.08 18.98
C LEU A 92 -7.36 -8.93 18.13
N ILE A 93 -6.70 -7.76 18.20
CA ILE A 93 -7.02 -6.60 17.36
C ILE A 93 -5.92 -6.43 16.31
N HIS A 94 -6.30 -6.45 15.02
CA HIS A 94 -5.40 -6.19 13.91
C HIS A 94 -5.69 -4.84 13.25
N MET A 95 -4.73 -3.91 13.35
CA MET A 95 -4.81 -2.60 12.72
C MET A 95 -4.05 -2.58 11.39
N HIS A 96 -4.63 -1.93 10.40
CA HIS A 96 -3.97 -1.54 9.15
C HIS A 96 -3.76 -0.02 9.11
N ASN A 97 -4.28 0.67 8.09
CA ASN A 97 -4.22 2.12 8.02
C ASN A 97 -5.21 2.75 9.01
N ILE A 98 -4.69 3.29 10.10
CA ILE A 98 -5.46 4.03 11.11
C ILE A 98 -5.54 5.54 10.81
N HIS A 99 -4.91 5.99 9.74
CA HIS A 99 -5.07 7.32 9.16
C HIS A 99 -6.15 7.29 8.07
N GLY A 100 -6.60 8.46 7.59
CA GLY A 100 -7.68 8.53 6.57
C GLY A 100 -8.92 9.26 7.05
N PHE A 101 -8.80 10.08 8.09
CA PHE A 101 -9.82 11.01 8.57
C PHE A 101 -11.05 10.33 9.21
N TYR A 102 -10.89 9.28 9.97
CA TYR A 102 -12.00 8.53 10.55
C TYR A 102 -11.82 8.13 12.02
N LEU A 103 -10.62 8.25 12.56
CA LEU A 103 -10.26 7.88 13.93
C LEU A 103 -9.56 9.01 14.67
N ASP A 104 -9.70 9.02 15.98
CA ASP A 104 -8.78 9.63 16.92
C ASP A 104 -7.80 8.57 17.43
N VAL A 105 -6.53 8.71 17.05
CA VAL A 105 -5.53 7.71 17.39
C VAL A 105 -5.11 7.73 18.86
N GLU A 106 -5.22 8.86 19.55
CA GLU A 106 -4.91 8.93 20.98
C GLU A 106 -5.95 8.15 21.79
N GLU A 107 -7.25 8.32 21.51
CA GLU A 107 -8.31 7.56 22.17
C GLU A 107 -8.23 6.06 21.88
N LEU A 108 -7.96 5.70 20.60
CA LEU A 108 -7.81 4.30 20.23
C LEU A 108 -6.64 3.66 20.99
N PHE A 109 -5.46 4.29 20.99
CA PHE A 109 -4.28 3.74 21.67
C PHE A 109 -4.39 3.76 23.20
N ALA A 110 -5.11 4.74 23.78
CA ALA A 110 -5.42 4.70 25.21
C ALA A 110 -6.24 3.44 25.56
N TYR A 111 -7.20 3.06 24.73
CA TYR A 111 -7.93 1.80 24.88
C TYR A 111 -7.03 0.58 24.67
N LEU A 112 -6.21 0.54 23.61
CA LEU A 112 -5.32 -0.58 23.32
C LEU A 112 -4.32 -0.86 24.44
N LYS A 113 -3.86 0.16 25.15
CA LYS A 113 -2.95 0.01 26.31
C LYS A 113 -3.60 -0.69 27.50
N THR A 114 -4.94 -0.72 27.58
CA THR A 114 -5.71 -1.22 28.75
C THR A 114 -6.67 -2.34 28.42
N CYS A 115 -6.90 -2.66 27.14
CA CYS A 115 -7.93 -3.61 26.73
C CYS A 115 -7.60 -5.09 27.05
N GLY A 116 -6.37 -5.41 27.43
CA GLY A 116 -6.00 -6.78 27.77
C GLY A 116 -5.96 -7.73 26.56
N LYS A 117 -5.74 -7.21 25.36
CA LYS A 117 -5.70 -7.99 24.10
C LYS A 117 -4.40 -7.76 23.37
N PRO A 118 -3.80 -8.80 22.74
CA PRO A 118 -2.67 -8.61 21.82
C PRO A 118 -3.09 -7.80 20.60
N VAL A 119 -2.14 -7.05 20.05
CA VAL A 119 -2.36 -6.17 18.90
C VAL A 119 -1.36 -6.50 17.80
N VAL A 120 -1.84 -6.67 16.57
CA VAL A 120 -1.02 -6.68 15.36
C VAL A 120 -1.27 -5.37 14.61
N TRP A 121 -0.21 -4.72 14.15
CA TRP A 121 -0.33 -3.50 13.37
C TRP A 121 0.46 -3.58 12.07
N THR A 122 -0.25 -3.77 10.95
CA THR A 122 0.36 -3.78 9.63
C THR A 122 0.52 -2.37 9.09
N LEU A 123 1.76 -1.95 8.90
CA LEU A 123 2.10 -0.65 8.32
C LEU A 123 2.20 -0.77 6.80
N HIS A 124 1.43 0.03 6.07
CA HIS A 124 1.45 0.08 4.61
C HIS A 124 2.22 1.27 4.06
N ASP A 125 2.55 2.23 4.90
CA ASP A 125 3.33 3.43 4.63
C ASP A 125 4.03 3.93 5.90
N CYS A 126 4.70 5.08 5.82
CA CYS A 126 5.49 5.64 6.90
C CYS A 126 4.72 6.60 7.83
N TRP A 127 3.42 6.81 7.61
CA TRP A 127 2.64 7.79 8.39
C TRP A 127 2.73 7.56 9.89
N SER A 128 2.79 6.32 10.31
CA SER A 128 2.77 5.91 11.73
C SER A 128 3.90 6.51 12.55
N PHE A 129 5.07 6.73 11.97
CA PHE A 129 6.26 7.24 12.66
C PHE A 129 6.77 8.60 12.15
N THR A 130 6.02 9.27 11.28
CA THR A 130 6.30 10.63 10.84
C THR A 130 5.37 11.63 11.53
N GLY A 131 5.68 12.93 11.46
CA GLY A 131 4.79 13.98 11.96
C GLY A 131 3.69 14.39 11.00
N HIS A 132 3.77 13.98 9.72
CA HIS A 132 2.82 14.39 8.70
C HIS A 132 2.68 13.35 7.58
N CYS A 133 3.72 13.22 6.74
CA CYS A 133 3.67 12.53 5.46
C CYS A 133 3.63 10.99 5.58
N ALA A 134 3.04 10.34 4.58
CA ALA A 134 3.04 8.89 4.44
C ALA A 134 4.33 8.37 3.77
N TYR A 135 5.06 9.24 3.05
CA TYR A 135 6.34 8.94 2.40
C TYR A 135 7.26 10.16 2.46
N PHE A 136 8.56 9.94 2.45
CA PHE A 136 9.57 10.99 2.59
C PHE A 136 10.84 10.78 1.75
N ASP A 137 10.96 9.65 1.04
CA ASP A 137 12.14 9.31 0.22
C ASP A 137 12.35 10.32 -0.90
N TYR A 138 11.27 10.74 -1.55
CA TYR A 138 11.31 11.69 -2.66
C TYR A 138 12.01 13.02 -2.31
N VAL A 139 11.83 13.47 -1.06
CA VAL A 139 12.42 14.71 -0.53
C VAL A 139 13.64 14.45 0.34
N ALA A 140 14.08 13.20 0.46
CA ALA A 140 15.21 12.77 1.28
C ALA A 140 15.16 13.34 2.72
N CYS A 141 14.01 13.23 3.39
CA CYS A 141 13.79 13.82 4.70
C CYS A 141 14.04 12.81 5.82
N ASP A 142 15.03 13.08 6.68
CA ASP A 142 15.39 12.24 7.83
C ASP A 142 14.85 12.73 9.18
N LYS A 143 14.04 13.79 9.20
CA LYS A 143 13.55 14.40 10.46
C LYS A 143 12.72 13.45 11.32
N TRP A 144 12.04 12.48 10.70
CA TRP A 144 11.25 11.48 11.40
C TRP A 144 12.06 10.62 12.40
N LYS A 145 13.37 10.52 12.23
CA LYS A 145 14.25 9.76 13.14
C LYS A 145 14.36 10.42 14.53
N THR A 146 14.40 11.73 14.57
CA THR A 146 14.66 12.50 15.81
C THR A 146 13.50 13.41 16.23
N GLY A 147 12.72 13.90 15.29
CA GLY A 147 11.56 14.77 15.53
C GLY A 147 11.18 15.58 14.31
N CYS A 148 9.96 15.38 13.80
CA CYS A 148 9.44 16.14 12.68
C CYS A 148 9.16 17.59 13.09
N GLU A 149 9.63 18.52 12.28
CA GLU A 149 9.25 19.94 12.32
C GLU A 149 9.55 20.59 10.95
N LYS A 150 8.91 21.73 10.65
CA LYS A 150 9.10 22.47 9.39
C LYS A 150 9.05 21.48 8.18
N CYS A 151 7.92 20.78 8.07
CA CYS A 151 7.75 19.73 7.09
C CYS A 151 7.82 20.30 5.66
N PRO A 152 8.73 19.81 4.78
CA PRO A 152 8.85 20.33 3.42
C PRO A 152 7.65 19.92 2.54
N GLN A 153 6.82 19.00 3.01
CA GLN A 153 5.73 18.40 2.25
C GLN A 153 4.32 18.73 2.78
N PHE A 154 4.16 19.53 3.85
CA PHE A 154 2.85 19.66 4.52
C PHE A 154 1.73 20.19 3.62
N ARG A 155 2.07 20.89 2.53
CA ARG A 155 1.10 21.40 1.53
C ARG A 155 0.93 20.48 0.32
N ASN A 156 1.94 19.70 -0.02
CA ASN A 156 2.04 19.02 -1.31
C ASN A 156 1.92 17.50 -1.21
N SER A 157 1.85 16.95 0.00
CA SER A 157 1.72 15.52 0.25
C SER A 157 0.58 15.23 1.22
N TYR A 158 -0.02 14.06 1.08
CA TYR A 158 -1.03 13.56 2.03
C TYR A 158 -0.45 13.46 3.45
N PRO A 159 -1.18 13.93 4.45
CA PRO A 159 -2.56 14.45 4.50
C PRO A 159 -2.62 15.98 4.36
N TYR A 160 -2.67 16.50 3.22
CA TYR A 160 -2.59 17.93 2.87
C TYR A 160 -3.08 18.90 3.98
N ALA A 161 -2.22 19.86 4.36
CA ALA A 161 -2.55 20.95 5.26
C ALA A 161 -2.17 22.28 4.58
N LEU A 162 -3.06 23.28 4.60
CA LEU A 162 -2.83 24.50 3.84
C LEU A 162 -2.19 25.61 4.69
N PHE A 163 -2.70 25.81 5.90
CA PHE A 163 -2.41 27.01 6.68
C PHE A 163 -1.33 26.78 7.74
N LYS A 164 -1.31 25.61 8.36
CA LYS A 164 -0.43 25.34 9.49
C LYS A 164 0.32 24.02 9.34
N ASP A 165 1.63 24.06 9.52
CA ASP A 165 2.44 22.87 9.67
C ASP A 165 2.28 22.29 11.08
N GLY A 166 1.52 21.21 11.20
CA GLY A 166 1.30 20.48 12.44
C GLY A 166 2.37 19.44 12.75
N SER A 167 3.37 19.25 11.89
CA SER A 167 4.27 18.10 11.94
C SER A 167 4.98 17.89 13.27
N LYS A 168 5.41 18.96 13.94
CA LYS A 168 6.06 18.88 15.26
C LYS A 168 5.11 18.36 16.35
N VAL A 169 3.92 18.91 16.40
CA VAL A 169 2.91 18.53 17.40
C VAL A 169 2.40 17.11 17.13
N ASN A 170 2.11 16.79 15.87
CA ASN A 170 1.64 15.46 15.47
C ASN A 170 2.68 14.37 15.78
N TYR A 171 3.97 14.65 15.54
CA TYR A 171 5.06 13.72 15.86
C TYR A 171 5.10 13.42 17.36
N ALA A 172 5.09 14.45 18.19
CA ALA A 172 5.14 14.30 19.65
C ALA A 172 3.91 13.55 20.18
N ARG A 173 2.70 13.91 19.69
CA ARG A 173 1.43 13.26 20.09
C ARG A 173 1.40 11.80 19.67
N LYS A 174 1.76 11.48 18.42
CA LYS A 174 1.82 10.10 17.92
C LYS A 174 2.83 9.27 18.70
N LYS A 175 4.02 9.80 18.94
CA LYS A 175 5.04 9.12 19.77
C LYS A 175 4.49 8.78 21.15
N ALA A 176 3.87 9.71 21.84
CA ALA A 176 3.29 9.49 23.17
C ALA A 176 2.12 8.50 23.15
N ALA A 177 1.26 8.56 22.11
CA ALA A 177 0.13 7.65 21.96
C ALA A 177 0.58 6.23 21.64
N PHE A 178 1.46 6.04 20.66
CA PHE A 178 1.76 4.75 20.06
C PHE A 178 2.75 3.90 20.87
N GLN A 179 3.59 4.51 21.71
CA GLN A 179 4.51 3.77 22.59
C GLN A 179 3.79 3.15 23.80
N GLY A 180 4.35 2.04 24.33
CA GLY A 180 3.91 1.39 25.56
C GLY A 180 2.64 0.53 25.43
N VAL A 181 2.29 0.03 24.24
CA VAL A 181 1.22 -0.96 24.05
C VAL A 181 1.77 -2.37 24.26
N LYS A 182 1.33 -3.04 25.34
CA LYS A 182 1.77 -4.42 25.62
C LYS A 182 1.24 -5.39 24.57
N GLY A 183 2.10 -6.33 24.14
CA GLY A 183 1.72 -7.35 23.16
C GLY A 183 1.42 -6.81 21.75
N LEU A 184 1.97 -5.63 21.38
CA LEU A 184 1.90 -5.11 20.03
C LEU A 184 3.04 -5.67 19.19
N THR A 185 2.70 -6.24 18.04
CA THR A 185 3.64 -6.65 16.99
C THR A 185 3.38 -5.84 15.73
N ILE A 186 4.42 -5.24 15.16
CA ILE A 186 4.36 -4.52 13.90
C ILE A 186 4.60 -5.50 12.74
N VAL A 187 3.78 -5.41 11.70
CA VAL A 187 3.99 -6.12 10.43
C VAL A 187 4.28 -5.11 9.33
N THR A 188 5.23 -5.43 8.46
CA THR A 188 5.55 -4.62 7.28
C THR A 188 5.57 -5.50 6.03
N PRO A 189 5.07 -5.02 4.86
CA PRO A 189 5.10 -5.81 3.63
C PRO A 189 6.47 -5.84 2.94
N SER A 190 7.43 -5.08 3.44
CA SER A 190 8.81 -5.05 2.95
C SER A 190 9.82 -5.01 4.09
N LYS A 191 10.99 -5.55 3.83
CA LYS A 191 12.14 -5.41 4.72
C LYS A 191 12.54 -3.94 4.86
N TRP A 192 12.49 -3.17 3.75
CA TRP A 192 12.75 -1.74 3.74
C TRP A 192 11.93 -0.99 4.80
N LEU A 193 10.61 -1.17 4.82
CA LEU A 193 9.78 -0.50 5.83
C LEU A 193 10.05 -1.02 7.23
N GLY A 194 10.31 -2.34 7.38
CA GLY A 194 10.70 -2.93 8.66
C GLY A 194 11.97 -2.33 9.23
N ASP A 195 12.96 -2.07 8.40
CA ASP A 195 14.22 -1.44 8.82
C ASP A 195 13.99 0.04 9.22
N LEU A 196 13.14 0.79 8.52
CA LEU A 196 12.74 2.14 8.94
C LEU A 196 12.01 2.16 10.29
N VAL A 197 11.14 1.19 10.56
CA VAL A 197 10.49 1.07 11.87
C VAL A 197 11.50 0.94 12.99
N LYS A 198 12.55 0.14 12.80
CA LYS A 198 13.63 -0.06 13.78
C LYS A 198 14.46 1.20 14.05
N GLU A 199 14.48 2.16 13.10
CA GLU A 199 15.14 3.46 13.27
C GLU A 199 14.19 4.53 13.83
N SER A 200 12.89 4.23 13.96
CA SER A 200 11.87 5.16 14.43
C SER A 200 11.59 5.04 15.93
N TYR A 201 10.71 5.89 16.45
CA TYR A 201 10.23 5.75 17.84
C TYR A 201 9.38 4.50 18.09
N LEU A 202 9.05 3.71 17.06
CA LEU A 202 8.38 2.42 17.18
C LEU A 202 9.35 1.24 17.34
N GLN A 203 10.65 1.48 17.43
CA GLN A 203 11.70 0.45 17.55
C GLN A 203 11.55 -0.49 18.76
N GLU A 204 10.74 -0.14 19.75
CA GLU A 204 10.48 -0.97 20.92
C GLU A 204 9.65 -2.23 20.59
N TYR A 205 8.95 -2.23 19.46
CA TYR A 205 8.07 -3.33 19.07
C TYR A 205 8.76 -4.36 18.17
N PRO A 206 8.46 -5.66 18.35
CA PRO A 206 8.89 -6.67 17.39
C PRO A 206 8.31 -6.37 15.99
N VAL A 207 9.14 -6.57 14.96
CA VAL A 207 8.77 -6.36 13.56
C VAL A 207 8.83 -7.68 12.80
N LYS A 208 7.72 -8.08 12.19
CA LYS A 208 7.63 -9.23 11.28
C LYS A 208 7.41 -8.73 9.85
N VAL A 209 8.16 -9.26 8.89
CA VAL A 209 7.96 -8.93 7.47
C VAL A 209 7.05 -9.99 6.86
N ILE A 210 5.86 -9.57 6.40
CA ILE A 210 4.92 -10.42 5.66
C ILE A 210 4.57 -9.68 4.36
N PRO A 211 5.17 -10.08 3.22
CA PRO A 211 4.91 -9.46 1.93
C PRO A 211 3.44 -9.50 1.53
N ASN A 212 3.01 -8.51 0.74
CA ASN A 212 1.68 -8.54 0.16
C ASN A 212 1.48 -9.79 -0.70
N GLY A 213 0.30 -10.38 -0.61
CA GLY A 213 -0.09 -11.52 -1.43
C GLY A 213 -0.75 -11.09 -2.75
N ILE A 214 -0.66 -11.95 -3.76
CA ILE A 214 -1.35 -11.83 -5.05
C ILE A 214 -2.23 -13.06 -5.30
N ASP A 215 -3.41 -12.81 -5.86
CA ASP A 215 -4.36 -13.85 -6.27
C ASP A 215 -3.88 -14.51 -7.56
N LEU A 216 -3.20 -15.65 -7.43
CA LEU A 216 -2.65 -16.40 -8.56
C LEU A 216 -3.68 -17.24 -9.31
N ASP A 217 -4.90 -17.40 -8.78
CA ASP A 217 -6.01 -18.01 -9.50
C ASP A 217 -6.67 -16.99 -10.42
N LYS A 218 -6.61 -15.72 -10.02
CA LYS A 218 -7.14 -14.59 -10.76
C LYS A 218 -6.13 -14.03 -11.75
N PHE A 219 -4.93 -13.65 -11.27
CA PHE A 219 -3.87 -13.13 -12.13
C PHE A 219 -3.08 -14.27 -12.75
N VAL A 220 -3.44 -14.60 -13.99
CA VAL A 220 -2.81 -15.66 -14.78
C VAL A 220 -2.48 -15.16 -16.18
N PRO A 221 -1.40 -15.69 -16.81
CA PRO A 221 -1.09 -15.35 -18.20
C PRO A 221 -2.26 -15.65 -19.12
N GLN A 222 -2.69 -14.67 -19.91
CA GLN A 222 -3.77 -14.82 -20.88
C GLN A 222 -3.22 -15.15 -22.27
N LYS A 223 -3.96 -15.95 -23.05
CA LYS A 223 -3.69 -16.10 -24.47
C LYS A 223 -4.14 -14.83 -25.18
N THR A 224 -3.19 -13.99 -25.55
CA THR A 224 -3.46 -12.73 -26.22
C THR A 224 -3.02 -12.79 -27.68
N LYS A 225 -3.59 -11.90 -28.51
CA LYS A 225 -3.09 -11.69 -29.86
C LYS A 225 -1.70 -11.06 -29.79
N LYS A 226 -0.80 -11.54 -30.64
CA LYS A 226 0.53 -10.93 -30.79
C LYS A 226 0.38 -9.48 -31.26
N ARG A 227 1.07 -8.57 -30.60
CA ARG A 227 1.15 -7.17 -31.01
C ARG A 227 2.26 -6.99 -32.04
N ASP A 228 2.07 -6.03 -32.94
CA ASP A 228 3.10 -5.67 -33.90
C ASP A 228 4.24 -4.88 -33.25
N LYS A 229 3.92 -4.18 -32.15
CA LYS A 229 4.88 -3.38 -31.36
C LYS A 229 5.01 -3.93 -29.94
N HIS A 230 6.15 -3.71 -29.33
CA HIS A 230 6.36 -3.98 -27.91
C HIS A 230 5.54 -3.00 -27.05
N LEU A 231 4.63 -3.53 -26.25
CA LEU A 231 3.84 -2.74 -25.31
C LEU A 231 4.60 -2.56 -23.99
N ILE A 232 4.83 -1.31 -23.62
CA ILE A 232 5.33 -0.90 -22.30
C ILE A 232 4.12 -0.42 -21.50
N LEU A 233 3.82 -1.11 -20.40
CA LEU A 233 2.63 -0.87 -19.59
C LEU A 233 2.98 -0.17 -18.27
N GLY A 234 2.24 0.88 -17.92
CA GLY A 234 2.22 1.48 -16.60
C GLY A 234 0.82 1.39 -15.99
N VAL A 235 0.73 1.01 -14.72
CA VAL A 235 -0.56 0.92 -14.00
C VAL A 235 -0.46 1.61 -12.64
N ALA A 236 -1.36 2.55 -12.39
CA ALA A 236 -1.53 3.15 -11.07
C ALA A 236 -3.01 3.44 -10.82
N ASN A 237 -3.43 3.40 -9.55
CA ASN A 237 -4.80 3.81 -9.19
C ASN A 237 -4.99 5.34 -9.31
N VAL A 238 -3.92 6.10 -9.04
CA VAL A 238 -3.83 7.56 -9.22
C VAL A 238 -2.41 7.90 -9.63
N TRP A 239 -2.27 8.61 -10.73
CA TRP A 239 -0.98 9.12 -11.20
C TRP A 239 -0.69 10.47 -10.54
N ASP A 240 -0.23 10.43 -9.32
CA ASP A 240 0.40 11.57 -8.66
C ASP A 240 1.89 11.67 -9.03
N ARG A 241 2.55 12.74 -8.58
CA ARG A 241 3.97 12.96 -8.85
C ARG A 241 4.86 11.79 -8.46
N ARG A 242 4.48 11.09 -7.40
CA ARG A 242 5.22 9.96 -6.83
C ARG A 242 5.25 8.75 -7.76
N LYS A 243 4.19 8.54 -8.56
CA LYS A 243 4.07 7.37 -9.45
C LYS A 243 4.81 7.50 -10.79
N GLY A 244 5.36 8.69 -11.08
CA GLY A 244 6.35 8.85 -12.14
C GLY A 244 5.80 8.88 -13.56
N LEU A 245 4.59 9.40 -13.79
CA LEU A 245 4.01 9.55 -15.14
C LEU A 245 4.94 10.33 -16.09
N GLU A 246 5.68 11.31 -15.58
CA GLU A 246 6.60 12.12 -16.38
C GLU A 246 7.74 11.27 -16.99
N TYR A 247 8.21 10.24 -16.28
CA TYR A 247 9.23 9.34 -16.81
C TYR A 247 8.74 8.49 -18.00
N PHE A 248 7.43 8.19 -18.05
CA PHE A 248 6.84 7.57 -19.23
C PHE A 248 6.82 8.53 -20.43
N LYS A 249 6.54 9.82 -20.21
CA LYS A 249 6.55 10.84 -21.27
C LYS A 249 7.97 11.04 -21.80
N GLU A 250 8.97 11.12 -20.92
CA GLU A 250 10.38 11.22 -21.31
C GLU A 250 10.85 9.96 -22.06
N LEU A 251 10.50 8.77 -21.54
CA LEU A 251 10.81 7.49 -22.17
C LEU A 251 10.20 7.41 -23.58
N HIS A 252 8.94 7.84 -23.74
CA HIS A 252 8.28 7.86 -25.05
C HIS A 252 9.06 8.65 -26.10
N GLY A 253 9.61 9.81 -25.71
CA GLY A 253 10.45 10.63 -26.60
C GLY A 253 11.78 10.00 -27.01
N MET A 254 12.21 8.91 -26.36
CA MET A 254 13.46 8.20 -26.65
C MET A 254 13.24 6.92 -27.45
N LEU A 255 12.03 6.38 -27.46
CA LEU A 255 11.68 5.09 -28.09
C LEU A 255 11.36 5.26 -29.58
N ASP A 256 11.71 4.26 -30.37
CA ASP A 256 11.30 4.15 -31.77
C ASP A 256 9.80 3.85 -31.86
N PRO A 257 8.96 4.77 -32.37
CA PRO A 257 7.51 4.60 -32.40
C PRO A 257 7.05 3.49 -33.34
N GLU A 258 7.89 3.00 -34.24
CA GLU A 258 7.57 1.85 -35.11
C GLU A 258 7.73 0.51 -34.38
N LYS A 259 8.52 0.47 -33.30
CA LYS A 259 8.81 -0.75 -32.53
C LYS A 259 8.12 -0.81 -31.17
N TYR A 260 7.85 0.34 -30.59
CA TYR A 260 7.38 0.45 -29.20
C TYR A 260 6.12 1.29 -29.09
N GLU A 261 5.27 0.94 -28.15
CA GLU A 261 4.13 1.73 -27.73
C GLU A 261 4.03 1.74 -26.19
N ILE A 262 3.55 2.85 -25.63
CA ILE A 262 3.35 2.99 -24.18
C ILE A 262 1.86 3.12 -23.89
N ALA A 263 1.36 2.31 -22.95
CA ALA A 263 0.03 2.46 -22.37
C ALA A 263 0.12 2.71 -20.86
N VAL A 264 -0.67 3.67 -20.38
CA VAL A 264 -0.77 4.00 -18.96
C VAL A 264 -2.22 3.92 -18.48
N VAL A 265 -2.46 3.08 -17.46
CA VAL A 265 -3.79 2.84 -16.88
C VAL A 265 -3.93 3.62 -15.57
N GLY A 266 -5.10 4.24 -15.33
CA GLY A 266 -5.41 5.01 -14.13
C GLY A 266 -5.18 6.51 -14.28
N VAL A 267 -4.97 7.00 -15.50
CA VAL A 267 -4.83 8.43 -15.83
C VAL A 267 -6.21 9.11 -15.90
N ASN A 268 -6.33 10.30 -15.34
CA ASN A 268 -7.56 11.09 -15.45
C ASN A 268 -7.67 11.81 -16.80
N LYS A 269 -8.85 12.34 -17.12
CA LYS A 269 -9.13 13.03 -18.40
C LYS A 269 -8.20 14.19 -18.72
N LYS A 270 -7.72 14.90 -17.69
CA LYS A 270 -6.75 15.99 -17.88
C LYS A 270 -5.39 15.42 -18.27
N GLN A 271 -4.93 14.39 -17.55
CA GLN A 271 -3.67 13.73 -17.82
C GLN A 271 -3.65 13.11 -19.23
N ILE A 272 -4.76 12.47 -19.66
CA ILE A 272 -4.88 11.91 -21.02
C ILE A 272 -4.63 13.00 -22.09
N LYS A 273 -5.19 14.19 -21.92
CA LYS A 273 -4.98 15.30 -22.85
C LYS A 273 -3.54 15.84 -22.87
N GLU A 274 -2.79 15.59 -21.78
CA GLU A 274 -1.40 16.02 -21.61
C GLU A 274 -0.39 14.94 -22.01
N LEU A 275 -0.86 13.73 -22.41
CA LEU A 275 0.03 12.70 -22.93
C LEU A 275 0.58 13.07 -24.30
N PRO A 276 1.84 12.75 -24.60
CA PRO A 276 2.41 12.85 -25.95
C PRO A 276 1.57 12.08 -26.98
N GLN A 277 1.54 12.55 -28.21
CA GLN A 277 0.89 11.86 -29.32
C GLN A 277 1.52 10.46 -29.49
N GLY A 278 0.69 9.43 -29.59
CA GLY A 278 1.14 8.03 -29.70
C GLY A 278 1.17 7.26 -28.37
N MET A 279 1.10 7.95 -27.21
CA MET A 279 0.87 7.28 -25.94
C MET A 279 -0.62 6.97 -25.73
N ILE A 280 -0.90 5.79 -25.18
CA ILE A 280 -2.27 5.32 -24.89
C ILE A 280 -2.60 5.60 -23.41
N GLY A 281 -3.60 6.45 -23.16
CA GLY A 281 -4.11 6.73 -21.82
C GLY A 281 -5.44 6.02 -21.56
N ILE A 282 -5.53 5.23 -20.51
CA ILE A 282 -6.73 4.49 -20.09
C ILE A 282 -7.14 4.99 -18.70
N GLU A 283 -8.37 5.55 -18.57
CA GLU A 283 -8.83 6.08 -17.27
C GLU A 283 -8.96 4.95 -16.24
N HIS A 284 -9.62 3.88 -16.61
CA HIS A 284 -9.78 2.65 -15.81
C HIS A 284 -10.16 1.49 -16.73
N THR A 285 -9.80 0.29 -16.33
CA THR A 285 -10.29 -0.93 -16.98
C THR A 285 -11.72 -1.22 -16.53
N GLN A 286 -12.52 -1.82 -17.40
CA GLN A 286 -13.92 -2.15 -17.10
C GLN A 286 -14.03 -3.26 -16.04
N ASN A 287 -13.06 -4.16 -16.04
CA ASN A 287 -12.96 -5.29 -15.12
C ASN A 287 -11.50 -5.70 -14.93
N VAL A 288 -11.29 -6.74 -14.15
CA VAL A 288 -9.93 -7.24 -13.87
C VAL A 288 -9.40 -8.07 -15.04
N GLU A 289 -10.27 -8.70 -15.81
CA GLU A 289 -9.92 -9.48 -17.00
C GLU A 289 -9.24 -8.60 -18.06
N GLU A 290 -9.76 -7.41 -18.32
CA GLU A 290 -9.13 -6.43 -19.20
C GLU A 290 -7.74 -6.00 -18.69
N LEU A 291 -7.60 -5.81 -17.37
CA LEU A 291 -6.30 -5.48 -16.77
C LEU A 291 -5.30 -6.65 -16.92
N MET A 292 -5.73 -7.89 -16.73
CA MET A 292 -4.90 -9.08 -16.94
C MET A 292 -4.49 -9.24 -18.39
N GLU A 293 -5.40 -8.93 -19.34
CA GLU A 293 -5.08 -8.94 -20.76
C GLU A 293 -3.99 -7.93 -21.09
N LEU A 294 -4.09 -6.71 -20.57
CA LEU A 294 -3.06 -5.67 -20.74
C LEU A 294 -1.70 -6.11 -20.17
N TYR A 295 -1.68 -6.65 -18.94
CA TYR A 295 -0.44 -7.21 -18.39
C TYR A 295 0.13 -8.31 -19.27
N SER A 296 -0.70 -9.27 -19.72
CA SER A 296 -0.24 -10.41 -20.52
C SER A 296 0.25 -10.01 -21.92
N GLN A 297 -0.32 -8.94 -22.50
CA GLN A 297 0.12 -8.36 -23.78
C GLN A 297 1.40 -7.55 -23.65
N ALA A 298 1.69 -7.03 -22.47
CA ALA A 298 2.84 -6.18 -22.26
C ALA A 298 4.16 -6.95 -22.44
N SER A 299 5.10 -6.35 -23.15
CA SER A 299 6.48 -6.81 -23.19
C SER A 299 7.23 -6.47 -21.91
N VAL A 300 6.86 -5.35 -21.27
CA VAL A 300 7.45 -4.88 -20.02
C VAL A 300 6.39 -4.11 -19.21
N PHE A 301 6.33 -4.38 -17.93
CA PHE A 301 5.65 -3.51 -16.96
C PHE A 301 6.67 -2.54 -16.37
N ALA A 302 6.49 -1.24 -16.59
CA ALA A 302 7.34 -0.21 -16.02
C ALA A 302 6.69 0.40 -14.78
N ASN A 303 7.43 0.47 -13.68
CA ASN A 303 7.01 1.11 -12.44
C ASN A 303 8.07 2.12 -11.97
N PRO A 304 8.20 3.29 -12.65
CA PRO A 304 9.17 4.32 -12.31
C PRO A 304 8.70 5.14 -11.09
N THR A 305 8.25 4.44 -10.04
CA THR A 305 7.78 5.08 -8.82
C THR A 305 8.93 5.69 -8.04
N LEU A 306 8.70 6.87 -7.46
CA LEU A 306 9.69 7.58 -6.64
C LEU A 306 9.56 7.23 -5.16
N GLU A 307 8.41 6.65 -4.76
CA GLU A 307 8.13 6.22 -3.39
C GLU A 307 7.09 5.10 -3.44
N ASP A 308 7.45 3.92 -2.96
CA ASP A 308 6.51 2.82 -2.76
C ASP A 308 7.04 1.86 -1.70
N ASN A 309 6.13 1.19 -1.01
CA ASN A 309 6.49 0.21 -0.01
C ASN A 309 6.64 -1.20 -0.64
N PHE A 310 5.53 -1.78 -1.11
CA PHE A 310 5.54 -3.10 -1.76
C PHE A 310 4.39 -3.15 -2.78
N PRO A 311 4.62 -2.64 -4.01
CA PRO A 311 3.56 -2.43 -4.99
C PRO A 311 2.97 -3.75 -5.50
N THR A 312 1.67 -3.94 -5.28
CA THR A 312 0.93 -5.11 -5.80
C THR A 312 0.91 -5.15 -7.32
N THR A 313 1.05 -4.02 -8.00
CA THR A 313 1.13 -3.94 -9.47
C THR A 313 2.35 -4.67 -10.04
N ASN A 314 3.49 -4.69 -9.32
CA ASN A 314 4.63 -5.52 -9.70
C ASN A 314 4.25 -7.01 -9.64
N LEU A 315 3.55 -7.42 -8.58
CA LEU A 315 3.12 -8.82 -8.41
C LEU A 315 2.06 -9.22 -9.45
N GLU A 316 1.15 -8.29 -9.80
CA GLU A 316 0.14 -8.47 -10.84
C GLU A 316 0.80 -8.72 -12.20
N ALA A 317 1.81 -7.90 -12.56
CA ALA A 317 2.58 -8.06 -13.79
C ALA A 317 3.32 -9.40 -13.82
N LEU A 318 4.08 -9.73 -12.76
CA LEU A 318 4.81 -10.99 -12.65
C LEU A 318 3.87 -12.20 -12.74
N ALA A 319 2.71 -12.13 -12.08
CA ALA A 319 1.70 -13.20 -12.11
C ALA A 319 1.14 -13.43 -13.51
N CYS A 320 1.04 -12.39 -14.35
CA CYS A 320 0.66 -12.49 -15.75
C CYS A 320 1.84 -12.84 -16.69
N GLY A 321 3.03 -13.11 -16.16
CA GLY A 321 4.23 -13.49 -16.92
C GLY A 321 4.93 -12.30 -17.55
N THR A 322 4.79 -11.09 -17.02
CA THR A 322 5.34 -9.86 -17.60
C THR A 322 6.52 -9.38 -16.77
N PRO A 323 7.72 -9.22 -17.37
CA PRO A 323 8.89 -8.72 -16.67
C PRO A 323 8.70 -7.26 -16.22
N VAL A 324 9.31 -6.93 -15.08
CA VAL A 324 9.14 -5.64 -14.41
C VAL A 324 10.42 -4.83 -14.46
N VAL A 325 10.32 -3.54 -14.77
CA VAL A 325 11.37 -2.58 -14.49
C VAL A 325 10.89 -1.57 -13.45
N THR A 326 11.68 -1.35 -12.40
CA THR A 326 11.35 -0.38 -11.35
C THR A 326 12.56 0.47 -10.98
N PHE A 327 12.31 1.67 -10.48
CA PHE A 327 13.37 2.46 -9.85
C PHE A 327 13.83 1.82 -8.52
N ALA A 328 15.11 2.06 -8.19
CA ALA A 328 15.69 1.68 -6.91
C ALA A 328 15.09 2.57 -5.79
N THR A 329 13.88 2.21 -5.32
CA THR A 329 13.14 2.98 -4.33
C THR A 329 12.32 2.08 -3.40
N GLY A 330 12.36 2.39 -2.12
CA GLY A 330 11.57 1.72 -1.10
C GLY A 330 11.66 0.20 -1.15
N GLY A 331 10.56 -0.47 -0.88
CA GLY A 331 10.44 -1.93 -1.02
C GLY A 331 10.00 -2.39 -2.41
N SER A 332 9.87 -1.47 -3.41
CA SER A 332 9.52 -1.85 -4.78
C SER A 332 10.50 -2.86 -5.38
N VAL A 333 11.77 -2.74 -5.01
CA VAL A 333 12.87 -3.60 -5.47
C VAL A 333 12.79 -5.03 -4.95
N GLU A 334 12.14 -5.26 -3.81
CA GLU A 334 12.10 -6.57 -3.15
C GLU A 334 11.23 -7.60 -3.89
N SER A 335 10.30 -7.11 -4.72
CA SER A 335 9.39 -7.98 -5.48
C SER A 335 10.04 -8.69 -6.67
N ILE A 336 11.19 -8.21 -7.17
CA ILE A 336 11.82 -8.68 -8.40
C ILE A 336 13.28 -9.11 -8.16
N ASP A 337 13.81 -9.85 -9.11
CA ASP A 337 15.24 -10.15 -9.27
C ASP A 337 15.64 -10.12 -10.76
N GLU A 338 16.89 -10.43 -11.06
CA GLU A 338 17.43 -10.35 -12.42
C GLU A 338 16.77 -11.33 -13.41
N THR A 339 16.14 -12.40 -12.93
CA THR A 339 15.46 -13.39 -13.77
C THR A 339 14.09 -12.89 -14.27
N CYS A 340 13.47 -11.94 -13.58
CA CYS A 340 12.12 -11.45 -13.86
C CYS A 340 12.00 -9.93 -14.00
N GLY A 341 13.12 -9.20 -13.92
CA GLY A 341 13.06 -7.74 -14.05
C GLY A 341 14.41 -7.03 -13.96
N ARG A 342 14.34 -5.70 -13.92
CA ARG A 342 15.51 -4.82 -13.75
C ARG A 342 15.21 -3.72 -12.74
N ILE A 343 16.18 -3.45 -11.87
CA ILE A 343 16.19 -2.33 -10.95
C ILE A 343 17.13 -1.27 -11.53
N VAL A 344 16.62 -0.06 -11.72
CA VAL A 344 17.42 1.03 -12.28
C VAL A 344 17.51 2.21 -11.32
N PRO A 345 18.56 3.04 -11.39
CA PRO A 345 18.69 4.19 -10.50
C PRO A 345 17.46 5.10 -10.57
N GLN A 346 17.03 5.61 -9.41
CA GLN A 346 15.89 6.51 -9.32
C GLN A 346 16.10 7.77 -10.18
N LYS A 347 15.09 8.14 -10.97
CA LYS A 347 15.11 9.31 -11.88
C LYS A 347 16.04 9.19 -13.10
N ASP A 348 16.68 8.07 -13.31
CA ASP A 348 17.53 7.85 -14.48
C ASP A 348 16.72 7.28 -15.66
N VAL A 349 16.22 8.17 -16.51
CA VAL A 349 15.43 7.76 -17.70
C VAL A 349 16.27 7.03 -18.74
N LYS A 350 17.58 7.31 -18.81
CA LYS A 350 18.47 6.58 -19.73
C LYS A 350 18.67 5.13 -19.31
N ALA A 351 18.85 4.91 -18.01
CA ALA A 351 18.90 3.56 -17.46
C ALA A 351 17.54 2.84 -17.62
N LEU A 352 16.42 3.56 -17.41
CA LEU A 352 15.07 3.04 -17.65
C LEU A 352 14.88 2.62 -19.12
N TYR A 353 15.26 3.48 -20.07
CA TYR A 353 15.21 3.18 -21.50
C TYR A 353 15.99 1.91 -21.85
N LYS A 354 17.25 1.81 -21.38
CA LYS A 354 18.12 0.66 -21.64
C LYS A 354 17.51 -0.63 -21.07
N ALA A 355 17.00 -0.60 -19.84
CA ALA A 355 16.39 -1.76 -19.22
C ALA A 355 15.09 -2.18 -19.93
N VAL A 356 14.23 -1.21 -20.30
CA VAL A 356 12.99 -1.48 -21.04
C VAL A 356 13.28 -2.13 -22.39
N THR A 357 14.20 -1.61 -23.17
CA THR A 357 14.53 -2.17 -24.49
C THR A 357 15.14 -3.56 -24.38
N GLU A 358 16.02 -3.80 -23.41
CA GLU A 358 16.60 -5.12 -23.13
C GLU A 358 15.52 -6.15 -22.77
N LEU A 359 14.58 -5.77 -21.86
CA LEU A 359 13.51 -6.67 -21.43
C LEU A 359 12.51 -6.96 -22.56
N CYS A 360 12.21 -6.00 -23.42
CA CYS A 360 11.35 -6.20 -24.59
C CYS A 360 11.91 -7.25 -25.55
N GLU A 361 13.22 -7.25 -25.78
CA GLU A 361 13.89 -8.22 -26.65
C GLU A 361 13.90 -9.65 -26.06
N ASN A 362 13.85 -9.78 -24.73
CA ASN A 362 13.98 -11.04 -24.01
C ASN A 362 12.68 -11.52 -23.35
N VAL A 363 11.55 -10.86 -23.57
CA VAL A 363 10.31 -11.11 -22.83
C VAL A 363 9.86 -12.57 -22.85
N GLU A 364 9.88 -13.25 -23.98
CA GLU A 364 9.39 -14.63 -24.10
C GLU A 364 10.21 -15.62 -23.25
N GLN A 365 11.50 -15.35 -23.08
CA GLN A 365 12.39 -16.18 -22.25
C GLN A 365 12.18 -15.95 -20.77
N MET A 366 11.69 -14.77 -20.38
CA MET A 366 11.50 -14.36 -18.99
C MET A 366 10.11 -14.67 -18.43
N ARG A 367 9.09 -14.93 -19.28
CA ARG A 367 7.70 -15.13 -18.83
C ARG A 367 7.56 -16.23 -17.76
N GLY A 368 8.27 -17.36 -17.93
CA GLY A 368 8.28 -18.46 -16.96
C GLY A 368 8.83 -18.02 -15.60
N ALA A 369 10.01 -17.39 -15.60
CA ALA A 369 10.65 -16.89 -14.38
C ALA A 369 9.81 -15.80 -13.67
N CYS A 370 9.14 -14.93 -14.42
CA CYS A 370 8.17 -13.97 -13.84
C CYS A 370 7.06 -14.68 -13.07
N ARG A 371 6.47 -15.71 -13.67
CA ARG A 371 5.41 -16.49 -13.00
C ARG A 371 5.92 -17.24 -11.77
N GLU A 372 7.08 -17.86 -11.85
CA GLU A 372 7.74 -18.53 -10.72
C GLU A 372 8.02 -17.55 -9.57
N ARG A 373 8.50 -16.35 -9.89
CA ARG A 373 8.69 -15.31 -8.89
C ARG A 373 7.38 -14.92 -8.20
N ALA A 374 6.28 -14.80 -8.96
CA ALA A 374 4.96 -14.49 -8.39
C ALA A 374 4.44 -15.58 -7.45
N LEU A 375 4.79 -16.87 -7.66
CA LEU A 375 4.39 -17.99 -6.77
C LEU A 375 4.85 -17.77 -5.33
N LEU A 376 5.98 -17.09 -5.11
CA LEU A 376 6.47 -16.75 -3.77
C LEU A 376 5.52 -15.82 -3.01
N TYR A 377 4.64 -15.12 -3.72
CA TYR A 377 3.70 -14.16 -3.17
C TYR A 377 2.24 -14.63 -3.27
N ASN A 378 2.01 -15.96 -3.36
CA ASN A 378 0.66 -16.52 -3.34
C ASN A 378 -0.11 -16.01 -2.12
N LYS A 379 -1.29 -15.41 -2.33
CA LYS A 379 -2.09 -14.79 -1.26
C LYS A 379 -2.46 -15.77 -0.14
N TYR A 380 -2.70 -17.04 -0.47
CA TYR A 380 -3.07 -18.03 0.53
C TYR A 380 -1.93 -18.31 1.50
N ASN A 381 -0.70 -18.34 1.00
CA ASN A 381 0.48 -18.52 1.83
C ASN A 381 0.77 -17.25 2.65
N ARG A 382 0.80 -16.08 1.96
CA ARG A 382 1.12 -14.79 2.64
C ARG A 382 0.09 -14.42 3.69
N PHE A 383 -1.21 -14.62 3.42
CA PHE A 383 -2.23 -14.33 4.43
C PHE A 383 -2.40 -15.45 5.46
N GLY A 384 -1.96 -16.68 5.17
CA GLY A 384 -1.78 -17.74 6.16
C GLY A 384 -0.79 -17.35 7.27
N GLU A 385 0.32 -16.66 6.92
CA GLU A 385 1.31 -16.18 7.90
C GLU A 385 0.73 -15.20 8.93
N TYR A 386 -0.36 -14.50 8.60
CA TYR A 386 -1.08 -13.69 9.58
C TYR A 386 -1.83 -14.54 10.59
N LEU A 387 -2.39 -15.69 10.18
CA LEU A 387 -3.09 -16.59 11.09
C LEU A 387 -2.10 -17.19 12.09
N ASP A 388 -0.93 -17.65 11.59
CA ASP A 388 0.15 -18.15 12.45
C ASP A 388 0.61 -17.07 13.44
N LEU A 389 0.78 -15.82 12.96
CA LEU A 389 1.15 -14.69 13.81
C LEU A 389 0.08 -14.38 14.87
N TYR A 390 -1.22 -14.51 14.55
CA TYR A 390 -2.29 -14.28 15.52
C TYR A 390 -2.24 -15.34 16.63
N GLU A 391 -2.07 -16.62 16.29
CA GLU A 391 -1.92 -17.71 17.27
C GLU A 391 -0.70 -17.48 18.16
N GLU A 392 0.45 -17.17 17.58
CA GLU A 392 1.67 -16.83 18.29
C GLU A 392 1.46 -15.64 19.25
N SER A 393 0.82 -14.58 18.77
CA SER A 393 0.57 -13.35 19.55
C SER A 393 -0.38 -13.59 20.72
N ILE A 394 -1.47 -14.34 20.51
CA ILE A 394 -2.44 -14.67 21.56
C ILE A 394 -1.76 -15.56 22.60
N HIS A 395 -1.03 -16.59 22.17
CA HIS A 395 -0.33 -17.49 23.08
C HIS A 395 0.72 -16.75 23.91
N HIS A 396 1.54 -15.93 23.28
CA HIS A 396 2.56 -15.14 23.98
C HIS A 396 1.94 -14.16 24.98
N TYR A 397 0.88 -13.45 24.59
CA TYR A 397 0.21 -12.49 25.44
C TYR A 397 -0.41 -13.11 26.70
N ASN A 398 -0.98 -14.32 26.61
CA ASN A 398 -1.57 -15.05 27.73
C ASN A 398 -0.53 -15.58 28.71
N ASN A 399 0.76 -15.57 28.33
CA ASN A 399 1.88 -16.02 29.18
C ASN A 399 2.73 -14.84 29.73
N LEU A 400 2.35 -13.56 29.44
CA LEU A 400 2.95 -12.36 30.02
C LEU A 400 2.31 -11.99 31.35
#